data_861ba89eeae7cb6eb629983bc0cd19b2
#
_entry.id   861ba89eeae7cb6eb629983bc0cd19b2
#
_cell.length_a   1.000
_cell.length_b   1.000
_cell.length_c   1.000
_cell.angle_alpha   90.00
_cell.angle_beta   90.00
_cell.angle_gamma   90.00
#
_symmetry.space_group_name_H-M   'P 1'
#
loop_
_entity.id
_entity.type
_entity.pdbx_description
1 polymer ?
#
loop_
_entity_poly.entity_id
_entity_poly.type
_entity_poly.pdbx_seq_one_letter_code
_entity_poly.pdbx_strand_id
1 'polypeptide(L)'
;EHLLVMPLRAFEIMLSKIFSACLVILVCVTFSLIVVVELILQIPLSGSVPLFLLCTFLVLFATTSMGVFMGTIVKNMPQLGMIFILTILPLMLLSGTIAPYESMPLILQDLMKLMPTSHFVDLSQAILFKGAGFSIIWEKMLIIFIIGTVFFTLTLVLFKRSLDSQN
;
A
#
# COMPACT_ATOMS: atom_id res chain seq x y z
N GLU A 1 -13.94 25.28 -4.03
CA GLU A 1 -14.06 26.48 -3.17
C GLU A 1 -14.94 26.29 -1.94
N HIS A 2 -15.93 25.40 -1.95
CA HIS A 2 -16.80 25.16 -0.78
C HIS A 2 -16.16 24.38 0.38
N LEU A 3 -15.02 23.72 0.18
CA LEU A 3 -14.31 22.97 1.23
C LEU A 3 -13.50 23.86 2.19
N LEU A 4 -13.27 25.13 1.83
CA LEU A 4 -12.53 26.10 2.66
C LEU A 4 -13.39 26.70 3.80
N VAL A 5 -14.69 26.47 3.80
CA VAL A 5 -15.61 27.03 4.84
C VAL A 5 -15.82 26.04 6.00
N MET A 6 -15.45 24.77 5.84
CA MET A 6 -15.54 23.81 6.94
C MET A 6 -14.19 23.75 7.69
N PRO A 7 -14.17 23.84 9.02
CA PRO A 7 -12.95 23.69 9.82
C PRO A 7 -12.52 22.23 9.92
N LEU A 8 -12.32 21.58 8.74
CA LEU A 8 -11.84 20.22 8.68
C LEU A 8 -10.34 20.21 8.98
N ARG A 9 -9.96 19.38 9.93
CA ARG A 9 -8.55 19.18 10.26
C ARG A 9 -7.86 18.46 9.10
N ALA A 10 -6.63 18.84 8.77
CA ALA A 10 -5.80 18.21 7.76
C ALA A 10 -5.79 16.67 7.88
N PHE A 11 -5.83 16.18 9.12
CA PHE A 11 -5.92 14.76 9.46
C PHE A 11 -7.21 14.10 8.93
N GLU A 12 -8.35 14.74 9.07
CA GLU A 12 -9.66 14.21 8.65
C GLU A 12 -9.75 14.07 7.13
N ILE A 13 -9.26 15.08 6.42
CA ILE A 13 -9.23 15.08 4.95
C ILE A 13 -8.34 13.93 4.44
N MET A 14 -7.15 13.78 5.00
CA MET A 14 -6.22 12.74 4.59
C MET A 14 -6.74 11.35 4.94
N LEU A 15 -7.25 11.17 6.15
CA LEU A 15 -7.80 9.89 6.60
C LEU A 15 -8.97 9.45 5.73
N SER A 16 -9.90 10.36 5.45
CA SER A 16 -11.03 10.10 4.56
C SER A 16 -10.60 9.67 3.17
N LYS A 17 -9.60 10.35 2.60
CA LYS A 17 -9.09 10.04 1.26
C LYS A 17 -8.42 8.67 1.21
N ILE A 18 -7.58 8.36 2.20
CA ILE A 18 -6.91 7.06 2.30
C ILE A 18 -7.94 5.95 2.53
N PHE A 19 -8.87 6.15 3.46
CA PHE A 19 -9.88 5.16 3.80
C PHE A 19 -10.81 4.84 2.63
N SER A 20 -11.27 5.86 1.90
CA SER A 20 -12.09 5.70 0.69
C SER A 20 -11.36 4.88 -0.38
N ALA A 21 -10.09 5.20 -0.66
CA ALA A 21 -9.31 4.46 -1.63
C ALA A 21 -9.11 3.00 -1.20
N CYS A 22 -8.77 2.77 0.07
CA CYS A 22 -8.60 1.42 0.62
C CYS A 22 -9.89 0.61 0.53
N LEU A 23 -11.04 1.21 0.84
CA LEU A 23 -12.34 0.53 0.83
C LEU A 23 -12.72 0.08 -0.58
N VAL A 24 -12.60 0.97 -1.56
CA VAL A 24 -12.92 0.66 -2.96
C VAL A 24 -12.06 -0.50 -3.47
N ILE A 25 -10.75 -0.42 -3.26
CA ILE A 25 -9.83 -1.46 -3.72
C ILE A 25 -10.08 -2.78 -2.97
N LEU A 26 -10.36 -2.73 -1.66
CA LEU A 26 -10.66 -3.91 -0.86
C LEU A 26 -11.91 -4.64 -1.38
N VAL A 27 -12.96 -3.90 -1.74
CA VAL A 27 -14.16 -4.47 -2.36
C VAL A 27 -13.83 -5.13 -3.69
N CYS A 28 -13.03 -4.47 -4.55
CA CYS A 28 -12.59 -5.04 -5.82
C CYS A 28 -11.76 -6.31 -5.63
N VAL A 29 -10.84 -6.33 -4.67
CA VAL A 29 -10.01 -7.50 -4.34
C VAL A 29 -10.87 -8.65 -3.82
N THR A 30 -11.82 -8.36 -2.93
CA THR A 30 -12.75 -9.37 -2.41
C THR A 30 -13.58 -9.99 -3.53
N PHE A 31 -14.14 -9.14 -4.38
CA PHE A 31 -14.91 -9.60 -5.54
C PHE A 31 -14.05 -10.45 -6.49
N SER A 32 -12.85 -9.99 -6.81
CA SER A 32 -11.92 -10.74 -7.66
C SER A 32 -11.53 -12.09 -7.05
N LEU A 33 -11.30 -12.14 -5.75
CA LEU A 33 -10.91 -13.37 -5.07
C LEU A 33 -12.06 -14.40 -5.10
N ILE A 34 -13.27 -13.97 -4.81
CA ILE A 34 -14.44 -14.89 -4.79
C ILE A 34 -14.80 -15.31 -6.21
N VAL A 35 -14.95 -14.35 -7.13
CA VAL A 35 -15.44 -14.66 -8.48
C VAL A 35 -14.38 -15.31 -9.35
N VAL A 36 -13.18 -14.74 -9.40
CA VAL A 36 -12.14 -15.22 -10.32
C VAL A 36 -11.42 -16.42 -9.75
N VAL A 37 -10.94 -16.37 -8.51
CA VAL A 37 -10.09 -17.43 -7.96
C VAL A 37 -10.91 -18.64 -7.55
N GLU A 38 -12.01 -18.43 -6.82
CA GLU A 38 -12.79 -19.53 -6.26
C GLU A 38 -13.80 -20.09 -7.27
N LEU A 39 -14.53 -19.23 -7.98
CA LEU A 39 -15.63 -19.65 -8.85
C LEU A 39 -15.17 -20.01 -10.28
N ILE A 40 -14.28 -19.22 -10.89
CA ILE A 40 -13.80 -19.45 -12.28
C ILE A 40 -12.62 -20.42 -12.31
N LEU A 41 -11.57 -20.14 -11.53
CA LEU A 41 -10.34 -20.92 -11.53
C LEU A 41 -10.44 -22.18 -10.67
N GLN A 42 -11.42 -22.26 -9.76
CA GLN A 42 -11.64 -23.38 -8.84
C GLN A 42 -10.38 -23.79 -8.07
N ILE A 43 -9.52 -22.80 -7.75
CA ILE A 43 -8.31 -23.04 -6.97
C ILE A 43 -8.69 -23.15 -5.49
N PRO A 44 -8.41 -24.29 -4.82
CA PRO A 44 -8.70 -24.42 -3.40
C PRO A 44 -7.84 -23.46 -2.59
N LEU A 45 -8.48 -22.51 -1.91
CA LEU A 45 -7.83 -21.60 -0.98
C LEU A 45 -7.59 -22.35 0.33
N SER A 46 -6.33 -22.58 0.67
CA SER A 46 -5.95 -23.28 1.91
C SER A 46 -5.98 -22.38 3.14
N GLY A 47 -6.02 -21.07 2.95
CA GLY A 47 -5.92 -20.08 4.01
C GLY A 47 -7.22 -19.35 4.36
N SER A 48 -7.18 -18.56 5.42
CA SER A 48 -8.32 -17.76 5.86
C SER A 48 -8.47 -16.47 5.04
N VAL A 49 -9.56 -16.35 4.29
CA VAL A 49 -9.92 -15.15 3.51
C VAL A 49 -9.95 -13.88 4.39
N PRO A 50 -10.52 -13.88 5.62
CA PRO A 50 -10.50 -12.70 6.47
C PRO A 50 -9.10 -12.22 6.81
N LEU A 51 -8.16 -13.14 7.02
CA LEU A 51 -6.77 -12.80 7.33
C LEU A 51 -6.08 -12.17 6.12
N PHE A 52 -6.35 -12.69 4.91
CA PHE A 52 -5.87 -12.12 3.67
C PHE A 52 -6.41 -10.70 3.45
N LEU A 53 -7.70 -10.46 3.71
CA LEU A 53 -8.31 -9.13 3.58
C LEU A 53 -7.73 -8.13 4.57
N LEU A 54 -7.44 -8.56 5.80
CA LEU A 54 -6.78 -7.73 6.80
C LEU A 54 -5.37 -7.33 6.33
N CYS A 55 -4.59 -8.28 5.82
CA CYS A 55 -3.27 -8.00 5.25
C CYS A 55 -3.36 -7.04 4.06
N THR A 56 -4.31 -7.27 3.17
CA THR A 56 -4.57 -6.40 2.02
C THR A 56 -4.90 -5.00 2.46
N PHE A 57 -5.75 -4.82 3.46
CA PHE A 57 -6.08 -3.51 4.02
C PHE A 57 -4.84 -2.78 4.56
N LEU A 58 -3.97 -3.46 5.30
CA LEU A 58 -2.73 -2.87 5.83
C LEU A 58 -1.78 -2.43 4.70
N VAL A 59 -1.63 -3.24 3.67
CA VAL A 59 -0.80 -2.90 2.51
C VAL A 59 -1.39 -1.73 1.74
N LEU A 60 -2.71 -1.72 1.53
CA LEU A 60 -3.39 -0.59 0.90
C LEU A 60 -3.23 0.70 1.69
N PHE A 61 -3.34 0.64 3.01
CA PHE A 61 -3.07 1.77 3.89
C PHE A 61 -1.64 2.29 3.72
N ALA A 62 -0.64 1.40 3.72
CA ALA A 62 0.77 1.78 3.57
C ALA A 62 1.06 2.37 2.18
N THR A 63 0.60 1.72 1.11
CA THR A 63 0.84 2.17 -0.27
C THR A 63 0.08 3.47 -0.58
N THR A 64 -1.15 3.62 -0.11
CA THR A 64 -1.93 4.86 -0.29
C THR A 64 -1.30 6.01 0.48
N SER A 65 -0.83 5.77 1.72
CA SER A 65 -0.10 6.78 2.50
C SER A 65 1.18 7.24 1.80
N MET A 66 1.93 6.31 1.21
CA MET A 66 3.11 6.60 0.41
C MET A 66 2.77 7.41 -0.85
N GLY A 67 1.67 7.07 -1.54
CA GLY A 67 1.20 7.81 -2.72
C GLY A 67 0.77 9.24 -2.38
N VAL A 68 0.05 9.42 -1.27
CA VAL A 68 -0.35 10.77 -0.80
C VAL A 68 0.88 11.58 -0.37
N PHE A 69 1.86 10.95 0.27
CA PHE A 69 3.14 11.58 0.61
C PHE A 69 3.85 12.12 -0.63
N MET A 70 3.99 11.30 -1.67
CA MET A 70 4.58 11.72 -2.94
C MET A 70 3.81 12.89 -3.57
N GLY A 71 2.48 12.80 -3.60
CA GLY A 71 1.63 13.87 -4.10
C GLY A 71 1.73 15.18 -3.32
N THR A 72 2.12 15.13 -2.04
CA THR A 72 2.26 16.32 -1.19
C THR A 72 3.60 17.04 -1.41
N ILE A 73 4.65 16.30 -1.78
CA ILE A 73 6.00 16.86 -2.03
C ILE A 73 6.07 17.55 -3.40
N VAL A 74 5.27 17.11 -4.34
CA VAL A 74 5.32 17.53 -5.74
C VAL A 74 4.62 18.87 -5.92
N LYS A 75 5.30 19.79 -6.62
CA LYS A 75 4.78 21.16 -6.90
C LYS A 75 4.08 21.26 -8.25
N ASN A 76 4.43 20.42 -9.22
CA ASN A 76 3.96 20.49 -10.60
C ASN A 76 3.57 19.11 -11.14
N MET A 77 2.55 19.07 -12.03
CA MET A 77 2.08 17.81 -12.66
C MET A 77 3.19 17.01 -13.40
N PRO A 78 4.11 17.63 -14.18
CA PRO A 78 5.21 16.90 -14.79
C PRO A 78 6.13 16.23 -13.77
N GLN A 79 6.41 16.89 -12.65
CA GLN A 79 7.22 16.35 -11.56
C GLN A 79 6.53 15.15 -10.90
N LEU A 80 5.20 15.18 -10.75
CA LEU A 80 4.43 14.04 -10.26
C LEU A 80 4.61 12.83 -11.16
N GLY A 81 4.45 13.01 -12.47
CA GLY A 81 4.64 11.93 -13.44
C GLY A 81 6.04 11.34 -13.39
N MET A 82 7.06 12.17 -13.26
CA MET A 82 8.45 11.72 -13.18
C MET A 82 8.74 10.92 -11.90
N ILE A 83 8.29 11.39 -10.73
CA ILE A 83 8.44 10.66 -9.46
C ILE A 83 7.65 9.36 -9.48
N PHE A 84 6.45 9.38 -10.07
CA PHE A 84 5.61 8.20 -10.22
C PHE A 84 6.29 7.13 -11.07
N ILE A 85 6.82 7.48 -12.24
CA ILE A 85 7.55 6.55 -13.11
C ILE A 85 8.81 6.04 -12.41
N LEU A 86 9.57 6.93 -11.76
CA LEU A 86 10.80 6.57 -11.05
C LEU A 86 10.55 5.62 -9.89
N THR A 87 9.36 5.65 -9.31
CA THR A 87 8.95 4.77 -8.20
C THR A 87 8.32 3.48 -8.71
N ILE A 88 7.42 3.55 -9.69
CA ILE A 88 6.71 2.37 -10.19
C ILE A 88 7.62 1.45 -10.98
N LEU A 89 8.55 1.99 -11.77
CA LEU A 89 9.41 1.19 -12.62
C LEU A 89 10.31 0.25 -11.80
N PRO A 90 11.02 0.70 -10.75
CA PRO A 90 11.69 -0.22 -9.84
C PRO A 90 10.72 -1.18 -9.13
N LEU A 91 9.56 -0.70 -8.67
CA LEU A 91 8.57 -1.55 -8.01
C LEU A 91 8.08 -2.69 -8.91
N MET A 92 7.83 -2.44 -10.18
CA MET A 92 7.46 -3.48 -11.15
C MET A 92 8.60 -4.47 -11.39
N LEU A 93 9.83 -3.98 -11.52
CA LEU A 93 11.01 -4.83 -11.69
C LEU A 93 11.28 -5.68 -10.43
N LEU A 94 11.07 -5.08 -9.26
CA LEU A 94 11.35 -5.67 -7.95
C LEU A 94 10.20 -6.54 -7.41
N SER A 95 8.99 -6.52 -8.01
CA SER A 95 7.85 -7.32 -7.54
C SER A 95 8.04 -8.85 -7.74
N GLY A 96 9.19 -9.28 -8.23
CA GLY A 96 9.49 -10.70 -8.50
C GLY A 96 8.80 -11.25 -9.75
N THR A 97 8.01 -10.42 -10.45
CA THR A 97 7.28 -10.83 -11.65
C THR A 97 8.19 -10.97 -12.87
N ILE A 98 9.29 -10.18 -12.91
CA ILE A 98 10.20 -10.12 -14.07
C ILE A 98 11.53 -10.80 -13.75
N ALA A 99 12.07 -10.66 -12.54
CA ALA A 99 13.33 -11.25 -12.14
C ALA A 99 13.23 -11.92 -10.76
N PRO A 100 13.80 -13.13 -10.57
CA PRO A 100 13.85 -13.78 -9.27
C PRO A 100 14.64 -12.94 -8.26
N TYR A 101 14.17 -12.87 -7.02
CA TYR A 101 14.81 -12.14 -5.92
C TYR A 101 16.30 -12.47 -5.76
N GLU A 102 16.66 -13.74 -5.96
CA GLU A 102 18.01 -14.27 -5.79
C GLU A 102 19.01 -13.77 -6.84
N SER A 103 18.53 -13.32 -7.99
CA SER A 103 19.36 -12.80 -9.09
C SER A 103 19.65 -11.30 -8.99
N MET A 104 19.09 -10.61 -7.99
CA MET A 104 19.21 -9.16 -7.85
C MET A 104 20.45 -8.75 -7.04
N PRO A 105 21.08 -7.60 -7.35
CA PRO A 105 22.12 -7.03 -6.51
C PRO A 105 21.66 -6.80 -5.08
N LEU A 106 22.56 -6.98 -4.10
CA LEU A 106 22.26 -6.87 -2.66
C LEU A 106 21.58 -5.55 -2.27
N ILE A 107 22.00 -4.44 -2.89
CA ILE A 107 21.40 -3.11 -2.67
C ILE A 107 19.90 -3.11 -3.02
N LEU A 108 19.52 -3.75 -4.12
CA LEU A 108 18.13 -3.85 -4.55
C LEU A 108 17.33 -4.79 -3.63
N GLN A 109 17.93 -5.88 -3.17
CA GLN A 109 17.31 -6.79 -2.21
C GLN A 109 16.97 -6.08 -0.89
N ASP A 110 17.86 -5.23 -0.40
CA ASP A 110 17.61 -4.46 0.84
C ASP A 110 16.54 -3.38 0.63
N LEU A 111 16.51 -2.76 -0.56
CA LEU A 111 15.45 -1.81 -0.90
C LEU A 111 14.06 -2.50 -0.96
N MET A 112 14.01 -3.74 -1.47
CA MET A 112 12.77 -4.52 -1.51
C MET A 112 12.20 -4.81 -0.13
N LYS A 113 13.05 -5.03 0.87
CA LYS A 113 12.61 -5.26 2.26
C LYS A 113 11.88 -4.05 2.85
N LEU A 114 12.14 -2.86 2.31
CA LEU A 114 11.47 -1.62 2.74
C LEU A 114 10.14 -1.37 2.01
N MET A 115 9.87 -2.11 0.92
CA MET A 115 8.69 -1.91 0.09
C MET A 115 7.50 -2.75 0.59
N PRO A 116 6.34 -2.13 0.89
CA PRO A 116 5.16 -2.86 1.37
C PRO A 116 4.62 -3.88 0.35
N THR A 117 4.84 -3.63 -0.95
CA THR A 117 4.43 -4.54 -2.03
C THR A 117 5.14 -5.89 -2.01
N SER A 118 6.43 -5.92 -1.69
CA SER A 118 7.20 -7.17 -1.57
C SER A 118 6.69 -8.03 -0.42
N HIS A 119 6.44 -7.40 0.73
CA HIS A 119 5.84 -8.09 1.87
C HIS A 119 4.43 -8.60 1.56
N PHE A 120 3.66 -7.88 0.73
CA PHE A 120 2.33 -8.30 0.32
C PHE A 120 2.35 -9.58 -0.53
N VAL A 121 3.26 -9.67 -1.50
CA VAL A 121 3.41 -10.87 -2.34
C VAL A 121 3.73 -12.09 -1.47
N ASP A 122 4.67 -11.96 -0.56
CA ASP A 122 5.03 -13.03 0.38
C ASP A 122 3.86 -13.43 1.28
N LEU A 123 3.16 -12.43 1.85
CA LEU A 123 2.02 -12.66 2.73
C LEU A 123 0.85 -13.32 2.00
N SER A 124 0.54 -12.84 0.78
CA SER A 124 -0.55 -13.41 -0.01
C SER A 124 -0.27 -14.87 -0.38
N GLN A 125 0.95 -15.20 -0.78
CA GLN A 125 1.36 -16.57 -1.05
C GLN A 125 1.32 -17.44 0.21
N ALA A 126 1.82 -16.94 1.33
CA ALA A 126 1.82 -17.66 2.59
C ALA A 126 0.40 -17.96 3.09
N ILE A 127 -0.51 -16.99 3.01
CA ILE A 127 -1.88 -17.13 3.48
C ILE A 127 -2.70 -18.01 2.52
N LEU A 128 -2.76 -17.63 1.23
CA LEU A 128 -3.68 -18.26 0.28
C LEU A 128 -3.27 -19.70 -0.11
N PHE A 129 -1.97 -19.92 -0.29
CA PHE A 129 -1.49 -21.22 -0.80
C PHE A 129 -0.88 -22.12 0.27
N LYS A 130 -0.21 -21.54 1.28
CA LYS A 130 0.43 -22.32 2.34
C LYS A 130 -0.42 -22.41 3.61
N GLY A 131 -1.58 -21.74 3.67
CA GLY A 131 -2.45 -21.77 4.84
C GLY A 131 -1.82 -21.18 6.10
N ALA A 132 -0.87 -20.23 5.97
CA ALA A 132 -0.18 -19.66 7.11
C ALA A 132 -1.17 -18.94 8.04
N GLY A 133 -1.11 -19.26 9.33
CA GLY A 133 -1.90 -18.62 10.37
C GLY A 133 -1.30 -17.28 10.83
N PHE A 134 -2.07 -16.53 11.61
CA PHE A 134 -1.69 -15.23 12.14
C PHE A 134 -0.34 -15.25 12.89
N SER A 135 -0.04 -16.34 13.61
CA SER A 135 1.21 -16.48 14.38
C SER A 135 2.49 -16.45 13.54
N ILE A 136 2.39 -16.74 12.24
CA ILE A 136 3.55 -16.78 11.33
C ILE A 136 3.74 -15.43 10.63
N ILE A 137 2.64 -14.71 10.37
CA ILE A 137 2.64 -13.53 9.50
C ILE A 137 2.62 -12.20 10.24
N TRP A 138 2.36 -12.21 11.55
CA TRP A 138 2.21 -10.98 12.36
C TRP A 138 3.42 -10.05 12.30
N GLU A 139 4.64 -10.57 12.22
CA GLU A 139 5.86 -9.77 12.11
C GLU A 139 5.87 -8.93 10.82
N LYS A 140 5.55 -9.57 9.69
CA LYS A 140 5.46 -8.87 8.38
C LYS A 140 4.32 -7.86 8.35
N MET A 141 3.18 -8.18 8.97
CA MET A 141 2.06 -7.25 9.12
C MET A 141 2.45 -6.02 9.94
N LEU A 142 3.22 -6.21 11.01
CA LEU A 142 3.70 -5.14 11.87
C LEU A 142 4.67 -4.22 11.11
N ILE A 143 5.58 -4.78 10.32
CA ILE A 143 6.48 -4.00 9.46
C ILE A 143 5.69 -3.12 8.49
N ILE A 144 4.70 -3.67 7.80
CA ILE A 144 3.84 -2.92 6.86
C ILE A 144 3.09 -1.81 7.58
N PHE A 145 2.54 -2.11 8.76
CA PHE A 145 1.83 -1.11 9.57
C PHE A 145 2.74 0.04 10.01
N ILE A 146 3.97 -0.25 10.42
CA ILE A 146 4.97 0.77 10.78
C ILE A 146 5.31 1.63 9.57
N ILE A 147 5.59 1.02 8.41
CA ILE A 147 5.88 1.76 7.17
C ILE A 147 4.70 2.69 6.83
N GLY A 148 3.48 2.18 6.83
CA GLY A 148 2.28 2.97 6.55
C GLY A 148 2.10 4.14 7.52
N THR A 149 2.30 3.91 8.82
CA THR A 149 2.18 4.93 9.86
C THR A 149 3.25 6.02 9.72
N VAL A 150 4.49 5.64 9.38
CA VAL A 150 5.57 6.60 9.14
C VAL A 150 5.25 7.50 7.95
N PHE A 151 4.86 6.94 6.81
CA PHE A 151 4.48 7.75 5.65
C PHE A 151 3.25 8.60 5.90
N PHE A 152 2.26 8.08 6.63
CA PHE A 152 1.07 8.84 7.01
C PHE A 152 1.41 10.05 7.89
N THR A 153 2.25 9.86 8.91
CA THR A 153 2.66 10.95 9.81
C THR A 153 3.52 11.98 9.10
N LEU A 154 4.44 11.57 8.24
CA LEU A 154 5.24 12.48 7.41
C LEU A 154 4.35 13.32 6.49
N THR A 155 3.39 12.69 5.84
CA THR A 155 2.44 13.39 4.97
C THR A 155 1.62 14.42 5.76
N LEU A 156 1.17 14.04 6.94
CA LEU A 156 0.37 14.92 7.80
C LEU A 156 1.16 16.16 8.23
N VAL A 157 2.42 16.00 8.59
CA VAL A 157 3.31 17.09 8.96
C VAL A 157 3.56 18.03 7.77
N LEU A 158 3.83 17.49 6.60
CA LEU A 158 4.07 18.29 5.39
C LEU A 158 2.81 19.02 4.94
N PHE A 159 1.68 18.36 4.95
CA PHE A 159 0.40 18.94 4.56
C PHE A 159 0.00 20.09 5.51
N LYS A 160 0.21 19.91 6.81
CA LYS A 160 -0.02 20.97 7.79
C LYS A 160 0.87 22.19 7.55
N ARG A 161 2.17 21.96 7.30
CA ARG A 161 3.10 23.06 6.97
C ARG A 161 2.72 23.80 5.69
N SER A 162 2.21 23.08 4.69
CA SER A 162 1.75 23.69 3.44
C SER A 162 0.52 24.57 3.65
N LEU A 163 -0.39 24.23 4.54
CA LEU A 163 -1.54 25.06 4.89
C LEU A 163 -1.13 26.29 5.70
N ASP A 164 -0.21 26.15 6.65
CA ASP A 164 0.28 27.24 7.48
C ASP A 164 1.08 28.29 6.67
N SER A 165 1.66 27.89 5.54
CA SER A 165 2.41 28.78 4.65
C SER A 165 1.52 29.58 3.67
N GLN A 166 0.23 29.26 3.58
CA GLN A 166 -0.75 29.95 2.72
C GLN A 166 -1.60 30.98 3.49
N ASN A 167 -1.48 31.03 4.81
CA ASN A 167 -2.06 32.05 5.68
C ASN A 167 -1.00 33.08 6.10
#